data_cb42054f3fe544060beca29bc1076995
#
_entry.id   cb42054f3fe544060beca29bc1076995
#
_cell.length_a   1.000
_cell.length_b   1.000
_cell.length_c   1.000
_cell.angle_alpha   90.00
_cell.angle_beta   90.00
_cell.angle_gamma   90.00
#
_symmetry.space_group_name_H-M   'P 1'
#
loop_
_entity.id
_entity.type
_entity.pdbx_description
1 polymer ?
#
loop_
_entity_poly.entity_id
_entity_poly.type
_entity_poly.pdbx_seq_one_letter_code
_entity_poly.pdbx_strand_id
1 'polypeptide(L)'
;MAGRGRPRKSAVQSVKAPLQIKLTKMNDVKFDDSLFTPTKTGTIVDTILSNEGGVFPGTNTIVVGDPGVGKSTVLLDWIANFQAKGKRVLFVSGEMNEIDLHGYVKRYPKFGRVPILFMQNYADNAQSALEGVLKEGFDIILVDSWAE
;
A
#
# COMPACT_ATOMS: atom_id res chain seq x y z
N MET A 1 34.44 24.01 62.14
CA MET A 1 33.06 23.80 61.71
C MET A 1 33.06 22.76 60.61
N ALA A 2 32.54 21.58 60.86
CA ALA A 2 32.60 20.43 59.96
C ALA A 2 31.38 20.40 59.01
N GLY A 3 31.64 20.46 57.70
CA GLY A 3 30.62 20.35 56.67
C GLY A 3 30.17 18.90 56.48
N ARG A 4 28.86 18.65 56.72
CA ARG A 4 28.22 17.34 56.52
C ARG A 4 28.07 17.08 55.02
N GLY A 5 28.79 16.07 54.52
CA GLY A 5 28.61 15.55 53.16
C GLY A 5 27.27 14.84 53.02
N ARG A 6 26.50 15.20 51.95
CA ARG A 6 25.29 14.51 51.52
C ARG A 6 25.62 13.10 51.02
N PRO A 7 24.86 12.07 51.40
CA PRO A 7 25.05 10.73 50.85
C PRO A 7 24.63 10.70 49.36
N ARG A 8 25.52 10.15 48.51
CA ARG A 8 25.22 9.86 47.09
C ARG A 8 24.16 8.78 47.03
N LYS A 9 23.03 9.07 46.38
CA LYS A 9 22.04 8.06 46.01
C LYS A 9 22.67 7.13 44.99
N SER A 10 22.89 5.87 45.36
CA SER A 10 23.25 4.81 44.43
C SER A 10 22.11 4.60 43.45
N ALA A 11 22.40 4.80 42.17
CA ALA A 11 21.46 4.46 41.08
C ALA A 11 21.30 2.94 41.07
N VAL A 12 20.11 2.48 41.42
CA VAL A 12 19.70 1.07 41.21
C VAL A 12 19.62 0.83 39.72
N GLN A 13 20.61 0.14 39.16
CA GLN A 13 20.55 -0.35 37.81
C GLN A 13 19.42 -1.39 37.74
N SER A 14 18.36 -1.08 37.05
CA SER A 14 17.31 -2.05 36.74
C SER A 14 17.89 -3.13 35.82
N VAL A 15 18.13 -4.31 36.37
CA VAL A 15 18.53 -5.49 35.62
C VAL A 15 17.33 -5.86 34.71
N LYS A 16 17.44 -5.56 33.42
CA LYS A 16 16.44 -6.00 32.43
C LYS A 16 16.42 -7.52 32.43
N ALA A 17 15.23 -8.10 32.60
CA ALA A 17 15.05 -9.53 32.51
C ALA A 17 15.63 -10.05 31.16
N PRO A 18 16.27 -11.23 31.16
CA PRO A 18 16.86 -11.77 29.92
C PRO A 18 15.78 -11.97 28.88
N LEU A 19 16.07 -11.56 27.65
CA LEU A 19 15.18 -11.71 26.50
C LEU A 19 14.95 -13.21 26.24
N GLN A 20 13.71 -13.68 26.33
CA GLN A 20 13.38 -15.05 25.97
C GLN A 20 13.28 -15.19 24.43
N ILE A 21 14.29 -15.78 23.84
CA ILE A 21 14.33 -16.06 22.39
C ILE A 21 13.69 -17.44 22.16
N LYS A 22 12.57 -17.46 21.42
CA LYS A 22 11.93 -18.70 21.00
C LYS A 22 12.35 -19.02 19.57
N LEU A 23 13.03 -20.13 19.36
CA LEU A 23 13.37 -20.65 18.04
C LEU A 23 12.23 -21.55 17.56
N THR A 24 11.85 -21.39 16.28
CA THR A 24 10.82 -22.20 15.61
C THR A 24 11.46 -22.85 14.39
N LYS A 25 11.18 -24.14 14.14
CA LYS A 25 11.63 -24.81 12.92
C LYS A 25 10.83 -24.29 11.73
N MET A 26 11.44 -24.23 10.55
CA MET A 26 10.78 -23.73 9.33
C MET A 26 9.49 -24.52 9.02
N ASN A 27 9.49 -25.84 9.21
CA ASN A 27 8.32 -26.68 8.95
C ASN A 27 7.17 -26.48 9.97
N ASP A 28 7.43 -25.84 11.11
CA ASP A 28 6.43 -25.57 12.14
C ASP A 28 5.80 -24.18 11.96
N VAL A 29 6.27 -23.40 10.98
CA VAL A 29 5.69 -22.10 10.62
C VAL A 29 4.37 -22.35 9.89
N LYS A 30 3.28 -21.93 10.49
CA LYS A 30 1.95 -21.99 9.87
C LYS A 30 1.76 -20.77 9.00
N PHE A 31 1.35 -20.98 7.76
CA PHE A 31 0.99 -19.95 6.80
C PHE A 31 -0.53 -19.95 6.60
N ASP A 32 -1.09 -18.78 6.36
CA ASP A 32 -2.48 -18.65 5.91
C ASP A 32 -2.53 -18.88 4.39
N ASP A 33 -3.24 -19.92 3.95
CA ASP A 33 -3.35 -20.28 2.53
C ASP A 33 -3.93 -19.14 1.68
N SER A 34 -4.69 -18.22 2.29
CA SER A 34 -5.22 -17.05 1.60
C SER A 34 -4.11 -16.13 1.07
N LEU A 35 -2.94 -16.08 1.72
CA LEU A 35 -1.78 -15.31 1.28
C LEU A 35 -1.17 -15.83 -0.01
N PHE A 36 -1.43 -17.09 -0.37
CA PHE A 36 -0.92 -17.75 -1.58
C PHE A 36 -1.96 -17.84 -2.68
N THR A 37 -3.15 -17.24 -2.47
CA THR A 37 -4.22 -17.22 -3.46
C THR A 37 -4.24 -15.90 -4.20
N PRO A 38 -3.87 -15.86 -5.51
CA PRO A 38 -3.85 -14.60 -6.26
C PRO A 38 -5.26 -14.10 -6.58
N THR A 39 -5.44 -12.80 -6.48
CA THR A 39 -6.65 -12.13 -6.98
C THR A 39 -6.49 -11.88 -8.47
N LYS A 40 -7.48 -12.31 -9.28
CA LYS A 40 -7.45 -12.25 -10.75
C LYS A 40 -8.50 -11.32 -11.31
N THR A 41 -8.15 -10.57 -12.36
CA THR A 41 -9.09 -9.75 -13.14
C THR A 41 -9.85 -10.58 -14.17
N GLY A 42 -9.31 -11.72 -14.58
CA GLY A 42 -9.79 -12.52 -15.71
C GLY A 42 -9.36 -11.94 -17.07
N THR A 43 -8.38 -11.06 -17.11
CA THR A 43 -7.83 -10.48 -18.33
C THR A 43 -6.39 -10.96 -18.55
N ILE A 44 -5.83 -10.68 -19.74
CA ILE A 44 -4.44 -11.03 -20.08
C ILE A 44 -3.42 -10.39 -19.13
N VAL A 45 -3.77 -9.28 -18.48
CA VAL A 45 -2.90 -8.58 -17.53
C VAL A 45 -2.51 -9.47 -16.36
N ASP A 46 -3.37 -10.41 -15.98
CA ASP A 46 -3.06 -11.36 -14.90
C ASP A 46 -1.79 -12.17 -15.19
N THR A 47 -1.51 -12.49 -16.46
CA THR A 47 -0.33 -13.25 -16.87
C THR A 47 0.95 -12.42 -16.85
N ILE A 48 0.84 -11.09 -16.86
CA ILE A 48 1.97 -10.17 -16.77
C ILE A 48 2.42 -10.00 -15.32
N LEU A 49 1.49 -10.13 -14.38
CA LEU A 49 1.70 -9.84 -12.97
C LEU A 49 2.38 -10.96 -12.19
N SER A 50 2.09 -12.19 -12.54
CA SER A 50 2.74 -13.35 -11.96
C SER A 50 2.59 -14.57 -12.87
N ASN A 51 3.48 -15.56 -12.71
CA ASN A 51 3.41 -16.84 -13.44
C ASN A 51 2.11 -17.62 -13.15
N GLU A 52 1.52 -17.43 -11.97
CA GLU A 52 0.27 -18.07 -11.55
C GLU A 52 -0.96 -17.25 -11.96
N GLY A 53 -0.74 -16.07 -12.49
CA GLY A 53 -1.75 -15.10 -12.91
C GLY A 53 -2.36 -14.33 -11.73
N GLY A 54 -2.41 -13.00 -11.85
CA GLY A 54 -3.04 -12.11 -10.87
C GLY A 54 -2.08 -11.55 -9.81
N VAL A 55 -2.65 -10.95 -8.76
CA VAL A 55 -1.94 -10.26 -7.68
C VAL A 55 -2.07 -11.02 -6.39
N PHE A 56 -0.95 -11.31 -5.76
CA PHE A 56 -0.93 -11.92 -4.42
C PHE A 56 -1.14 -10.87 -3.34
N PRO A 57 -1.81 -11.23 -2.23
CA PRO A 57 -1.92 -10.34 -1.06
C PRO A 57 -0.54 -9.95 -0.52
N GLY A 58 -0.41 -8.71 -0.08
CA GLY A 58 0.83 -8.20 0.51
C GLY A 58 1.97 -7.97 -0.48
N THR A 59 1.72 -8.03 -1.81
CA THR A 59 2.74 -7.71 -2.81
C THR A 59 2.69 -6.25 -3.23
N ASN A 60 3.88 -5.68 -3.52
CA ASN A 60 4.03 -4.38 -4.14
C ASN A 60 4.53 -4.58 -5.57
N THR A 61 3.84 -4.00 -6.54
CA THR A 61 4.22 -4.03 -7.94
C THR A 61 4.55 -2.63 -8.41
N ILE A 62 5.73 -2.45 -9.02
CA ILE A 62 6.15 -1.17 -9.61
C ILE A 62 6.12 -1.31 -11.12
N VAL A 63 5.41 -0.41 -11.80
CA VAL A 63 5.34 -0.34 -13.25
C VAL A 63 6.18 0.83 -13.74
N VAL A 64 7.22 0.54 -14.49
CA VAL A 64 8.19 1.52 -15.01
C VAL A 64 8.08 1.61 -16.53
N GLY A 65 8.30 2.78 -17.06
CA GLY A 65 8.33 3.04 -18.51
C GLY A 65 8.34 4.54 -18.80
N ASP A 66 8.66 4.90 -20.04
CA ASP A 66 8.74 6.29 -20.47
C ASP A 66 7.41 7.04 -20.37
N PRO A 67 7.41 8.38 -20.28
CA PRO A 67 6.20 9.19 -20.37
C PRO A 67 5.41 8.87 -21.65
N GLY A 68 4.07 8.82 -21.55
CA GLY A 68 3.19 8.63 -22.70
C GLY A 68 3.03 7.20 -23.23
N VAL A 69 3.75 6.21 -22.70
CA VAL A 69 3.63 4.79 -23.14
C VAL A 69 2.34 4.09 -22.69
N GLY A 70 1.48 4.78 -21.93
CA GLY A 70 0.16 4.25 -21.52
C GLY A 70 0.11 3.56 -20.17
N LYS A 71 1.12 3.72 -19.30
CA LYS A 71 1.15 3.14 -17.95
C LYS A 71 -0.15 3.38 -17.18
N SER A 72 -0.53 4.64 -17.01
CA SER A 72 -1.73 5.03 -16.26
C SER A 72 -3.00 4.44 -16.87
N THR A 73 -3.10 4.36 -18.21
CA THR A 73 -4.25 3.75 -18.89
C THR A 73 -4.36 2.27 -18.57
N VAL A 74 -3.27 1.51 -18.64
CA VAL A 74 -3.23 0.08 -18.33
C VAL A 74 -3.56 -0.17 -16.86
N LEU A 75 -2.98 0.63 -15.96
CA LEU A 75 -3.19 0.50 -14.53
C LEU A 75 -4.62 0.84 -14.11
N LEU A 76 -5.21 1.90 -14.70
CA LEU A 76 -6.62 2.26 -14.47
C LEU A 76 -7.57 1.18 -15.03
N ASP A 77 -7.26 0.64 -16.21
CA ASP A 77 -8.01 -0.48 -16.78
C ASP A 77 -8.01 -1.68 -15.83
N TRP A 78 -6.85 -1.97 -15.30
CA TRP A 78 -6.65 -3.09 -14.41
C TRP A 78 -7.40 -2.92 -13.08
N ILE A 79 -7.24 -1.79 -12.39
CA ILE A 79 -7.93 -1.53 -11.12
C ILE A 79 -9.46 -1.49 -11.30
N ALA A 80 -9.95 -0.99 -12.44
CA ALA A 80 -11.38 -1.01 -12.77
C ALA A 80 -11.91 -2.44 -12.97
N ASN A 81 -11.11 -3.34 -13.53
CA ASN A 81 -11.47 -4.75 -13.66
C ASN A 81 -11.52 -5.46 -12.31
N PHE A 82 -10.62 -5.16 -11.37
CA PHE A 82 -10.70 -5.66 -9.99
C PHE A 82 -11.96 -5.18 -9.29
N GLN A 83 -12.29 -3.90 -9.44
CA GLN A 83 -13.53 -3.36 -8.89
C GLN A 83 -14.77 -4.06 -9.45
N ALA A 84 -14.79 -4.34 -10.75
CA ALA A 84 -15.89 -5.09 -11.39
C ALA A 84 -16.02 -6.53 -10.85
N LYS A 85 -14.97 -7.10 -10.26
CA LYS A 85 -14.96 -8.37 -9.56
C LYS A 85 -15.31 -8.26 -8.07
N GLY A 86 -15.77 -7.10 -7.62
CA GLY A 86 -16.19 -6.87 -6.25
C GLY A 86 -15.06 -6.58 -5.26
N LYS A 87 -13.83 -6.31 -5.75
CA LYS A 87 -12.72 -5.91 -4.89
C LYS A 87 -12.85 -4.44 -4.49
N ARG A 88 -12.49 -4.14 -3.25
CA ARG A 88 -12.38 -2.76 -2.77
C ARG A 88 -11.07 -2.18 -3.29
N VAL A 89 -11.18 -1.24 -4.20
CA VAL A 89 -10.03 -0.63 -4.87
C VAL A 89 -9.96 0.85 -4.55
N LEU A 90 -8.74 1.42 -4.61
CA LEU A 90 -8.50 2.86 -4.49
C LEU A 90 -7.48 3.28 -5.53
N PHE A 91 -7.74 4.41 -6.19
CA PHE A 91 -6.75 5.12 -6.99
C PHE A 91 -6.26 6.35 -6.21
N VAL A 92 -4.97 6.44 -5.96
CA VAL A 92 -4.31 7.60 -5.36
C VAL A 92 -3.61 8.35 -6.48
N SER A 93 -4.09 9.55 -6.79
CA SER A 93 -3.50 10.40 -7.82
C SER A 93 -2.55 11.43 -7.22
N GLY A 94 -1.27 11.34 -7.55
CA GLY A 94 -0.26 12.32 -7.20
C GLY A 94 -0.11 13.43 -8.24
N GLU A 95 -0.30 13.13 -9.52
CA GLU A 95 -0.03 14.04 -10.63
C GLU A 95 -1.30 14.47 -11.38
N MET A 96 -2.24 13.56 -11.62
CA MET A 96 -3.44 13.86 -12.39
C MET A 96 -4.42 14.71 -11.59
N ASN A 97 -4.97 15.71 -12.23
CA ASN A 97 -6.07 16.52 -11.71
C ASN A 97 -7.42 16.04 -12.24
N GLU A 98 -8.49 16.70 -11.82
CA GLU A 98 -9.87 16.36 -12.21
C GLU A 98 -10.10 16.48 -13.72
N ILE A 99 -9.43 17.43 -14.39
CA ILE A 99 -9.56 17.65 -15.85
C ILE A 99 -8.94 16.48 -16.61
N ASP A 100 -7.76 16.04 -16.19
CA ASP A 100 -7.06 14.90 -16.79
C ASP A 100 -7.92 13.64 -16.68
N LEU A 101 -8.48 13.41 -15.50
CA LEU A 101 -9.38 12.27 -15.25
C LEU A 101 -10.66 12.32 -16.06
N HIS A 102 -11.24 13.49 -16.28
CA HIS A 102 -12.41 13.62 -17.15
C HIS A 102 -12.13 13.04 -18.54
N GLY A 103 -10.96 13.32 -19.10
CA GLY A 103 -10.54 12.76 -20.38
C GLY A 103 -10.44 11.24 -20.38
N TYR A 104 -9.94 10.64 -19.29
CA TYR A 104 -9.89 9.19 -19.14
C TYR A 104 -11.29 8.58 -19.01
N VAL A 105 -12.15 9.11 -18.15
CA VAL A 105 -13.53 8.62 -17.94
C VAL A 105 -14.37 8.73 -19.20
N LYS A 106 -14.23 9.82 -19.97
CA LYS A 106 -14.92 9.99 -21.24
C LYS A 106 -14.52 8.91 -22.26
N ARG A 107 -13.24 8.54 -22.28
CA ARG A 107 -12.70 7.53 -23.19
C ARG A 107 -12.98 6.11 -22.72
N TYR A 108 -12.96 5.90 -21.41
CA TYR A 108 -13.16 4.61 -20.76
C TYR A 108 -14.14 4.74 -19.58
N PRO A 109 -15.47 4.68 -19.83
CA PRO A 109 -16.49 4.94 -18.81
C PRO A 109 -16.37 4.07 -17.54
N LYS A 110 -15.78 2.88 -17.66
CA LYS A 110 -15.58 1.99 -16.50
C LYS A 110 -14.66 2.58 -15.43
N PHE A 111 -13.74 3.50 -15.79
CA PHE A 111 -12.85 4.15 -14.83
C PHE A 111 -13.60 5.08 -13.87
N GLY A 112 -14.73 5.64 -14.30
CA GLY A 112 -15.55 6.53 -13.46
C GLY A 112 -16.16 5.88 -12.22
N ARG A 113 -16.04 4.57 -12.07
CA ARG A 113 -16.50 3.86 -10.87
C ARG A 113 -15.40 3.66 -9.82
N VAL A 114 -14.14 3.88 -10.19
CA VAL A 114 -12.99 3.71 -9.30
C VAL A 114 -12.95 4.89 -8.32
N PRO A 115 -12.99 4.66 -7.00
CA PRO A 115 -12.80 5.72 -6.02
C PRO A 115 -11.38 6.28 -6.13
N ILE A 116 -11.27 7.60 -5.97
CA ILE A 116 -10.02 8.31 -6.14
C ILE A 116 -9.72 9.21 -4.94
N LEU A 117 -8.45 9.28 -4.57
CA LEU A 117 -7.87 10.26 -3.66
C LEU A 117 -6.92 11.18 -4.44
N PHE A 118 -7.27 12.45 -4.56
CA PHE A 118 -6.36 13.46 -5.11
C PHE A 118 -5.41 13.96 -4.03
N MET A 119 -4.13 13.62 -4.12
CA MET A 119 -3.12 14.02 -3.14
C MET A 119 -2.88 15.53 -3.12
N GLN A 120 -3.09 16.20 -4.25
CA GLN A 120 -2.97 17.67 -4.35
C GLN A 120 -3.89 18.41 -3.37
N ASN A 121 -5.07 17.83 -3.07
CA ASN A 121 -6.01 18.43 -2.11
C ASN A 121 -5.54 18.32 -0.65
N TYR A 122 -4.49 17.55 -0.40
CA TYR A 122 -3.96 17.27 0.94
C TYR A 122 -2.46 17.56 1.05
N ALA A 123 -1.94 18.49 0.24
CA ALA A 123 -0.50 18.78 0.16
C ALA A 123 0.15 19.01 1.54
N ASP A 124 -0.52 19.77 2.42
CA ASP A 124 -0.02 20.07 3.77
C ASP A 124 -0.12 18.88 4.76
N ASN A 125 -0.91 17.86 4.44
CA ASN A 125 -1.20 16.72 5.32
C ASN A 125 -1.22 15.39 4.56
N ALA A 126 -0.44 15.27 3.50
CA ALA A 126 -0.45 14.15 2.57
C ALA A 126 -0.29 12.78 3.27
N GLN A 127 0.65 12.67 4.20
CA GLN A 127 0.88 11.46 4.95
C GLN A 127 -0.34 11.07 5.79
N SER A 128 -0.91 12.00 6.54
CA SER A 128 -2.09 11.74 7.38
C SER A 128 -3.31 11.36 6.56
N ALA A 129 -3.51 11.98 5.39
CA ALA A 129 -4.60 11.65 4.48
C ALA A 129 -4.44 10.23 3.94
N LEU A 130 -3.23 9.87 3.50
CA LEU A 130 -2.93 8.53 3.00
C LEU A 130 -3.10 7.47 4.10
N GLU A 131 -2.51 7.68 5.28
CA GLU A 131 -2.65 6.77 6.42
C GLU A 131 -4.12 6.59 6.85
N GLY A 132 -4.91 7.65 6.82
CA GLY A 132 -6.34 7.60 7.12
C GLY A 132 -7.09 6.70 6.17
N VAL A 133 -6.86 6.89 4.87
CA VAL A 133 -7.52 6.11 3.82
C VAL A 133 -7.06 4.66 3.81
N LEU A 134 -5.76 4.38 4.03
CA LEU A 134 -5.24 3.02 4.09
C LEU A 134 -5.88 2.17 5.22
N LYS A 135 -6.26 2.80 6.33
CA LYS A 135 -6.96 2.15 7.44
C LYS A 135 -8.39 1.69 7.10
N GLU A 136 -8.97 2.19 6.03
CA GLU A 136 -10.30 1.76 5.58
C GLU A 136 -10.32 0.35 4.98
N GLY A 137 -9.16 -0.23 4.70
CA GLY A 137 -8.99 -1.62 4.28
C GLY A 137 -9.39 -1.86 2.83
N PHE A 138 -8.56 -1.39 1.88
CA PHE A 138 -8.68 -1.71 0.46
C PHE A 138 -7.95 -3.00 0.11
N ASP A 139 -8.49 -3.76 -0.85
CA ASP A 139 -7.83 -4.96 -1.38
C ASP A 139 -6.67 -4.59 -2.30
N ILE A 140 -6.84 -3.51 -3.09
CA ILE A 140 -5.85 -3.05 -4.07
C ILE A 140 -5.81 -1.52 -4.08
N ILE A 141 -4.61 -0.99 -4.02
CA ILE A 141 -4.36 0.45 -4.10
C ILE A 141 -3.40 0.69 -5.26
N LEU A 142 -3.81 1.56 -6.17
CA LEU A 142 -2.98 2.06 -7.25
C LEU A 142 -2.51 3.48 -6.90
N VAL A 143 -1.21 3.71 -6.97
CA VAL A 143 -0.63 5.06 -6.82
C VAL A 143 0.01 5.46 -8.15
N ASP A 144 -0.41 6.61 -8.72
CA ASP A 144 0.11 7.13 -9.99
C ASP A 144 0.29 8.65 -9.92
N SER A 145 1.43 9.15 -9.88
CA SER A 145 2.72 8.58 -9.61
C SER A 145 3.22 9.08 -8.25
N TRP A 146 4.15 8.36 -7.66
CA TRP A 146 4.85 8.85 -6.48
C TRP A 146 6.02 9.70 -6.98
N ALA A 147 5.82 11.02 -7.09
CA ALA A 147 6.92 11.95 -7.30
C ALA A 147 7.57 12.27 -5.94
N GLU A 148 8.91 12.23 -5.90
CA GLU A 148 9.71 12.67 -4.74
C GLU A 148 9.59 14.19 -4.54
#